data_12ec8d1ec0e536c550e10d6fa43a0844
#
_entry.id   12ec8d1ec0e536c550e10d6fa43a0844
#
_cell.length_a   1.000
_cell.length_b   1.000
_cell.length_c   1.000
_cell.angle_alpha   90.00
_cell.angle_beta   90.00
_cell.angle_gamma   90.00
#
_symmetry.space_group_name_H-M   'P 1'
#
loop_
_entity.id
_entity.type
_entity.pdbx_description
1 polymer ?
#
loop_
_entity_poly.entity_id
_entity_poly.type
_entity_poly.pdbx_seq_one_letter_code
_entity_poly.pdbx_strand_id
1 'polypeptide(L)'
;MADRLNADVADRLDEVARLLEAQGASRFRVRAYEHAAATVRQWPRPVSDILAQGGVEGLEALPAIGPSIARAIRDLLTRGRLAMLERLRGESDPTHLLASVPGIGRALAERVYHDLGIETLEDLEAAAHDGRLEHVLGFGRKRLAGIRDSLAHRLERVRPPAAHPRDGDPSVAELLDVDREYREKAEGGELVLIAPRRFNPSRAAWLPILHTTRGRLHYTALFSNTALAHRLGRTRDWVVIYWDADHGERQCTVVTAPSGPRRGERVVRGREAADLRAAG
;
A
#
# COMPACT_ATOMS: atom_id res chain seq x y z
N MET A 1 -3.24 -23.35 23.25
CA MET A 1 -2.99 -21.92 22.96
C MET A 1 -2.36 -21.74 21.58
N ALA A 2 -1.39 -22.56 21.17
CA ALA A 2 -0.78 -22.56 19.85
C ALA A 2 -1.78 -22.71 18.71
N ASP A 3 -2.69 -23.66 18.79
CA ASP A 3 -3.70 -23.95 17.77
C ASP A 3 -4.61 -22.74 17.45
N ARG A 4 -4.97 -21.96 18.46
CA ARG A 4 -5.85 -20.82 18.25
C ARG A 4 -5.16 -19.67 17.51
N LEU A 5 -3.89 -19.37 17.85
CA LEU A 5 -3.15 -18.30 17.17
C LEU A 5 -2.88 -18.64 15.70
N ASN A 6 -2.41 -19.88 15.45
CA ASN A 6 -2.21 -20.34 14.09
C ASN A 6 -3.51 -20.38 13.28
N ALA A 7 -4.63 -20.79 13.90
CA ALA A 7 -5.93 -20.76 13.27
C ALA A 7 -6.36 -19.32 12.91
N ASP A 8 -6.20 -18.36 13.84
CA ASP A 8 -6.54 -16.95 13.57
C ASP A 8 -5.72 -16.36 12.42
N VAL A 9 -4.41 -16.66 12.35
CA VAL A 9 -3.55 -16.22 11.24
C VAL A 9 -3.96 -16.89 9.93
N ALA A 10 -4.20 -18.20 9.96
CA ALA A 10 -4.63 -18.95 8.78
C ALA A 10 -5.96 -18.45 8.23
N ASP A 11 -6.93 -18.14 9.09
CA ASP A 11 -8.24 -17.61 8.70
C ASP A 11 -8.12 -16.24 8.00
N ARG A 12 -7.16 -15.41 8.41
CA ARG A 12 -6.87 -14.13 7.73
C ARG A 12 -6.24 -14.35 6.35
N LEU A 13 -5.36 -15.34 6.21
CA LEU A 13 -4.77 -15.68 4.91
C LEU A 13 -5.82 -16.29 3.97
N ASP A 14 -6.72 -17.15 4.46
CA ASP A 14 -7.83 -17.68 3.69
C ASP A 14 -8.80 -16.57 3.25
N GLU A 15 -9.01 -15.58 4.09
CA GLU A 15 -9.84 -14.44 3.73
C GLU A 15 -9.19 -13.61 2.62
N VAL A 16 -7.86 -13.41 2.66
CA VAL A 16 -7.12 -12.78 1.55
C VAL A 16 -7.31 -13.58 0.26
N ALA A 17 -7.16 -14.90 0.30
CA ALA A 17 -7.35 -15.77 -0.87
C ALA A 17 -8.75 -15.60 -1.48
N ARG A 18 -9.79 -15.68 -0.64
CA ARG A 18 -11.20 -15.51 -1.09
C ARG A 18 -11.48 -14.16 -1.71
N LEU A 19 -10.95 -13.08 -1.12
CA LEU A 19 -11.14 -11.73 -1.66
C LEU A 19 -10.38 -11.54 -2.97
N LEU A 20 -9.15 -12.06 -3.07
CA LEU A 20 -8.37 -12.05 -4.30
C LEU A 20 -9.09 -12.80 -5.42
N GLU A 21 -9.66 -13.97 -5.14
CA GLU A 21 -10.43 -14.76 -6.10
C GLU A 21 -11.68 -14.00 -6.56
N ALA A 22 -12.46 -13.48 -5.61
CA ALA A 22 -13.67 -12.70 -5.90
C ALA A 22 -13.40 -11.43 -6.71
N GLN A 23 -12.18 -10.87 -6.61
CA GLN A 23 -11.75 -9.67 -7.33
C GLN A 23 -10.95 -9.97 -8.60
N GLY A 24 -10.93 -11.23 -9.06
CA GLY A 24 -10.33 -11.63 -10.32
C GLY A 24 -8.80 -11.65 -10.34
N ALA A 25 -8.15 -11.80 -9.19
CA ALA A 25 -6.70 -11.96 -9.12
C ALA A 25 -6.24 -13.29 -9.74
N SER A 26 -4.95 -13.37 -10.10
CA SER A 26 -4.40 -14.58 -10.70
C SER A 26 -4.55 -15.80 -9.78
N ARG A 27 -4.89 -16.95 -10.35
CA ARG A 27 -5.04 -18.22 -9.62
C ARG A 27 -3.77 -18.63 -8.87
N PHE A 28 -2.60 -18.25 -9.35
CA PHE A 28 -1.33 -18.50 -8.67
C PHE A 28 -1.25 -17.73 -7.35
N ARG A 29 -1.67 -16.46 -7.33
CA ARG A 29 -1.70 -15.64 -6.12
C ARG A 29 -2.72 -16.17 -5.11
N VAL A 30 -3.92 -16.53 -5.57
CA VAL A 30 -4.96 -17.13 -4.72
C VAL A 30 -4.43 -18.40 -4.06
N ARG A 31 -3.92 -19.36 -4.84
CA ARG A 31 -3.36 -20.61 -4.32
C ARG A 31 -2.19 -20.42 -3.35
N ALA A 32 -1.34 -19.42 -3.58
CA ALA A 32 -0.24 -19.14 -2.66
C ALA A 32 -0.76 -18.81 -1.25
N TYR A 33 -1.82 -18.03 -1.13
CA TYR A 33 -2.44 -17.71 0.16
C TYR A 33 -3.20 -18.91 0.76
N GLU A 34 -3.91 -19.70 -0.05
CA GLU A 34 -4.57 -20.95 0.39
C GLU A 34 -3.57 -21.96 0.96
N HIS A 35 -2.48 -22.21 0.24
CA HIS A 35 -1.43 -23.15 0.69
C HIS A 35 -0.74 -22.65 1.96
N ALA A 36 -0.45 -21.35 2.04
CA ALA A 36 0.13 -20.76 3.25
C ALA A 36 -0.82 -20.87 4.46
N ALA A 37 -2.12 -20.61 4.27
CA ALA A 37 -3.13 -20.80 5.31
C ALA A 37 -3.18 -22.24 5.79
N ALA A 38 -3.18 -23.21 4.88
CA ALA A 38 -3.14 -24.64 5.22
C ALA A 38 -1.86 -25.00 5.99
N THR A 39 -0.70 -24.52 5.53
CA THR A 39 0.58 -24.74 6.21
C THR A 39 0.55 -24.20 7.65
N VAL A 40 0.15 -22.93 7.83
CA VAL A 40 0.09 -22.29 9.15
C VAL A 40 -0.87 -23.03 10.08
N ARG A 41 -2.05 -23.42 9.58
CA ARG A 41 -3.09 -24.10 10.37
C ARG A 41 -2.61 -25.47 10.89
N GLN A 42 -1.86 -26.20 10.07
CA GLN A 42 -1.37 -27.54 10.41
C GLN A 42 -0.03 -27.53 11.12
N TRP A 43 0.62 -26.35 11.26
CA TRP A 43 1.95 -26.29 11.84
C TRP A 43 1.91 -26.57 13.35
N PRO A 44 2.74 -27.51 13.85
CA PRO A 44 2.64 -27.99 15.24
C PRO A 44 3.11 -26.96 16.29
N ARG A 45 3.85 -25.93 15.84
CA ARG A 45 4.36 -24.85 16.70
C ARG A 45 3.67 -23.54 16.39
N PRO A 46 3.52 -22.62 17.38
CA PRO A 46 3.02 -21.28 17.10
C PRO A 46 3.91 -20.56 16.08
N VAL A 47 3.34 -19.97 15.06
CA VAL A 47 4.12 -19.16 14.10
C VAL A 47 4.72 -17.90 14.75
N SER A 48 4.18 -17.46 15.89
CA SER A 48 4.80 -16.42 16.74
C SER A 48 6.16 -16.82 17.29
N ASP A 49 6.34 -18.10 17.67
CA ASP A 49 7.60 -18.60 18.19
C ASP A 49 8.65 -18.71 17.09
N ILE A 50 8.21 -19.08 15.87
CA ILE A 50 9.07 -19.12 14.68
C ILE A 50 9.55 -17.70 14.37
N LEU A 51 8.63 -16.73 14.37
CA LEU A 51 8.97 -15.33 14.17
C LEU A 51 9.93 -14.80 15.25
N ALA A 52 9.71 -15.15 16.51
CA ALA A 52 10.55 -14.69 17.62
C ALA A 52 11.98 -15.26 17.56
N GLN A 53 12.15 -16.49 17.06
CA GLN A 53 13.44 -17.19 17.01
C GLN A 53 14.22 -16.91 15.73
N GLY A 54 13.54 -16.91 14.58
CA GLY A 54 14.16 -16.84 13.25
C GLY A 54 13.74 -15.63 12.41
N GLY A 55 12.99 -14.68 12.97
CA GLY A 55 12.52 -13.52 12.21
C GLY A 55 11.63 -13.89 11.04
N VAL A 56 11.60 -13.03 10.04
CA VAL A 56 10.85 -13.26 8.78
C VAL A 56 11.43 -14.45 8.02
N GLU A 57 12.75 -14.62 8.04
CA GLU A 57 13.45 -15.74 7.37
C GLU A 57 13.00 -17.10 7.95
N GLY A 58 12.77 -17.17 9.27
CA GLY A 58 12.23 -18.36 9.90
C GLY A 58 10.82 -18.72 9.40
N LEU A 59 10.00 -17.71 9.10
CA LEU A 59 8.68 -17.93 8.49
C LEU A 59 8.80 -18.35 7.01
N GLU A 60 9.75 -17.78 6.27
CA GLU A 60 10.01 -18.12 4.87
C GLU A 60 10.52 -19.57 4.70
N ALA A 61 11.14 -20.13 5.72
CA ALA A 61 11.56 -21.52 5.72
C ALA A 61 10.38 -22.53 5.79
N LEU A 62 9.17 -22.06 6.11
CA LEU A 62 7.97 -22.91 6.10
C LEU A 62 7.50 -23.21 4.67
N PRO A 63 6.99 -24.45 4.42
CA PRO A 63 6.46 -24.80 3.11
C PRO A 63 5.39 -23.81 2.63
N ALA A 64 5.42 -23.46 1.36
CA ALA A 64 4.48 -22.53 0.70
C ALA A 64 4.42 -21.11 1.28
N ILE A 65 5.35 -20.71 2.14
CA ILE A 65 5.45 -19.35 2.67
C ILE A 65 6.63 -18.63 2.02
N GLY A 66 6.32 -17.82 1.01
CA GLY A 66 7.30 -16.93 0.38
C GLY A 66 7.46 -15.59 1.13
N PRO A 67 8.42 -14.74 0.71
CA PRO A 67 8.75 -13.49 1.39
C PRO A 67 7.57 -12.55 1.64
N SER A 68 6.65 -12.42 0.69
CA SER A 68 5.46 -11.56 0.82
C SER A 68 4.51 -12.08 1.92
N ILE A 69 4.25 -13.39 1.94
CA ILE A 69 3.35 -14.00 2.92
C ILE A 69 3.99 -14.03 4.31
N ALA A 70 5.30 -14.30 4.41
CA ALA A 70 6.03 -14.23 5.67
C ALA A 70 5.92 -12.83 6.33
N ARG A 71 6.06 -11.78 5.53
CA ARG A 71 5.84 -10.41 6.00
C ARG A 71 4.38 -10.14 6.40
N ALA A 72 3.42 -10.66 5.64
CA ALA A 72 2.00 -10.58 6.00
C ALA A 72 1.72 -11.25 7.37
N ILE A 73 2.27 -12.43 7.60
CA ILE A 73 2.17 -13.15 8.88
C ILE A 73 2.83 -12.33 10.00
N ARG A 74 4.03 -11.79 9.79
CA ARG A 74 4.69 -10.90 10.75
C ARG A 74 3.81 -9.71 11.12
N ASP A 75 3.22 -9.03 10.13
CA ASP A 75 2.38 -7.86 10.36
C ASP A 75 1.10 -8.21 11.12
N LEU A 76 0.50 -9.36 10.84
CA LEU A 76 -0.62 -9.89 11.62
C LEU A 76 -0.23 -10.15 13.07
N LEU A 77 0.93 -10.79 13.32
CA LEU A 77 1.40 -11.13 14.65
C LEU A 77 1.84 -9.91 15.46
N THR A 78 2.49 -8.92 14.81
CA THR A 78 3.07 -7.76 15.52
C THR A 78 2.13 -6.58 15.62
N ARG A 79 1.23 -6.41 14.66
CA ARG A 79 0.33 -5.26 14.54
C ARG A 79 -1.16 -5.63 14.65
N GLY A 80 -1.46 -6.92 14.64
CA GLY A 80 -2.84 -7.43 14.61
C GLY A 80 -3.61 -7.12 13.32
N ARG A 81 -2.93 -6.64 12.28
CA ARG A 81 -3.54 -6.10 11.06
C ARG A 81 -2.73 -6.45 9.82
N LEU A 82 -3.41 -6.54 8.69
CA LEU A 82 -2.83 -6.73 7.37
C LEU A 82 -3.38 -5.66 6.41
N ALA A 83 -2.52 -4.72 6.02
CA ALA A 83 -2.91 -3.59 5.17
C ALA A 83 -3.56 -4.03 3.84
N MET A 84 -3.03 -5.08 3.24
CA MET A 84 -3.60 -5.69 2.05
C MET A 84 -5.03 -6.17 2.28
N LEU A 85 -5.32 -6.86 3.39
CA LEU A 85 -6.66 -7.35 3.71
C LEU A 85 -7.65 -6.20 3.88
N GLU A 86 -7.25 -5.13 4.58
CA GLU A 86 -8.07 -3.93 4.74
C GLU A 86 -8.39 -3.26 3.40
N ARG A 87 -7.40 -3.20 2.50
CA ARG A 87 -7.59 -2.66 1.15
C ARG A 87 -8.56 -3.53 0.34
N LEU A 88 -8.40 -4.85 0.35
CA LEU A 88 -9.28 -5.77 -0.35
C LEU A 88 -10.73 -5.67 0.14
N ARG A 89 -10.93 -5.41 1.43
CA ARG A 89 -12.25 -5.12 2.02
C ARG A 89 -12.75 -3.70 1.74
N GLY A 90 -11.92 -2.80 1.22
CA GLY A 90 -12.23 -1.37 1.10
C GLY A 90 -12.21 -0.62 2.45
N GLU A 91 -11.50 -1.14 3.45
CA GLU A 91 -11.46 -0.62 4.82
C GLU A 91 -10.19 0.17 5.15
N SER A 92 -9.33 0.49 4.17
CA SER A 92 -8.06 1.18 4.38
C SER A 92 -8.23 2.47 5.20
N ASP A 93 -7.49 2.57 6.30
CA ASP A 93 -7.47 3.75 7.16
C ASP A 93 -6.07 4.37 7.19
N PRO A 94 -5.87 5.54 6.54
CA PRO A 94 -4.57 6.21 6.48
C PRO A 94 -4.05 6.68 7.84
N THR A 95 -4.93 6.94 8.80
CA THR A 95 -4.50 7.43 10.12
C THR A 95 -3.57 6.44 10.82
N HIS A 96 -3.73 5.14 10.57
CA HIS A 96 -2.81 4.12 11.08
C HIS A 96 -1.44 4.15 10.42
N LEU A 97 -1.38 4.40 9.11
CA LEU A 97 -0.11 4.57 8.40
C LEU A 97 0.64 5.77 8.95
N LEU A 98 -0.04 6.90 9.10
CA LEU A 98 0.51 8.13 9.66
C LEU A 98 0.96 7.93 11.11
N ALA A 99 0.15 7.27 11.94
CA ALA A 99 0.48 6.97 13.34
C ALA A 99 1.67 5.99 13.50
N SER A 100 2.05 5.29 12.44
CA SER A 100 3.25 4.43 12.46
C SER A 100 4.57 5.22 12.43
N VAL A 101 4.52 6.53 12.12
CA VAL A 101 5.69 7.40 12.10
C VAL A 101 6.06 7.79 13.54
N PRO A 102 7.30 7.56 14.00
CA PRO A 102 7.75 8.01 15.31
C PRO A 102 7.49 9.50 15.53
N GLY A 103 6.86 9.83 16.65
CA GLY A 103 6.44 11.21 16.95
C GLY A 103 5.04 11.60 16.47
N ILE A 104 4.37 10.74 15.68
CA ILE A 104 2.97 10.91 15.30
C ILE A 104 2.13 9.85 16.00
N GLY A 105 1.50 10.22 17.10
CA GLY A 105 0.49 9.38 17.76
C GLY A 105 -0.87 9.49 17.04
N ARG A 106 -1.80 8.59 17.40
CA ARG A 106 -3.13 8.51 16.79
C ARG A 106 -3.85 9.85 16.66
N ALA A 107 -3.88 10.65 17.73
CA ALA A 107 -4.54 11.97 17.72
C ALA A 107 -3.90 12.97 16.73
N LEU A 108 -2.57 12.89 16.53
CA LEU A 108 -1.88 13.71 15.53
C LEU A 108 -2.12 13.19 14.12
N ALA A 109 -2.12 11.87 13.92
CA ALA A 109 -2.44 11.24 12.64
C ALA A 109 -3.86 11.63 12.18
N GLU A 110 -4.83 11.58 13.09
CA GLU A 110 -6.20 12.02 12.82
C GLU A 110 -6.26 13.50 12.41
N ARG A 111 -5.53 14.40 13.10
CA ARG A 111 -5.47 15.82 12.71
C ARG A 111 -4.81 16.03 11.36
N VAL A 112 -3.63 15.43 11.13
CA VAL A 112 -2.94 15.51 9.84
C VAL A 112 -3.84 15.05 8.71
N TYR A 113 -4.58 13.98 8.95
CA TYR A 113 -5.55 13.47 8.02
C TYR A 113 -6.72 14.44 7.79
N HIS A 114 -7.36 14.96 8.86
CA HIS A 114 -8.53 15.83 8.76
C HIS A 114 -8.17 17.23 8.27
N ASP A 115 -7.08 17.82 8.78
CA ASP A 115 -6.73 19.23 8.50
C ASP A 115 -6.05 19.37 7.14
N LEU A 116 -5.19 18.41 6.76
CA LEU A 116 -4.36 18.49 5.56
C LEU A 116 -4.75 17.48 4.48
N GLY A 117 -5.61 16.50 4.77
CA GLY A 117 -5.97 15.43 3.84
C GLY A 117 -4.80 14.53 3.45
N ILE A 118 -3.81 14.41 4.33
CA ILE A 118 -2.62 13.58 4.10
C ILE A 118 -2.94 12.14 4.44
N GLU A 119 -2.62 11.23 3.52
CA GLU A 119 -2.91 9.81 3.64
C GLU A 119 -1.73 8.88 3.34
N THR A 120 -0.65 9.43 2.77
CA THR A 120 0.57 8.67 2.43
C THR A 120 1.76 9.22 3.20
N LEU A 121 2.83 8.42 3.33
CA LEU A 121 4.07 8.90 3.96
C LEU A 121 4.77 9.93 3.08
N GLU A 122 4.63 9.82 1.76
CA GLU A 122 5.17 10.76 0.78
C GLU A 122 4.51 12.13 0.89
N ASP A 123 3.18 12.17 1.00
CA ASP A 123 2.44 13.43 1.23
C ASP A 123 2.78 14.02 2.60
N LEU A 124 3.02 13.17 3.61
CA LEU A 124 3.45 13.60 4.94
C LEU A 124 4.87 14.21 4.90
N GLU A 125 5.79 13.59 4.16
CA GLU A 125 7.14 14.12 3.95
C GLU A 125 7.10 15.47 3.24
N ALA A 126 6.33 15.57 2.15
CA ALA A 126 6.14 16.84 1.44
C ALA A 126 5.61 17.92 2.38
N ALA A 127 4.59 17.61 3.18
CA ALA A 127 4.01 18.54 4.13
C ALA A 127 4.95 18.89 5.30
N ALA A 128 5.88 18.01 5.66
CA ALA A 128 6.91 18.29 6.64
C ALA A 128 7.96 19.27 6.11
N HIS A 129 8.20 19.30 4.80
CA HIS A 129 9.21 20.16 4.17
C HIS A 129 8.65 21.50 3.70
N ASP A 130 7.39 21.56 3.23
CA ASP A 130 6.74 22.77 2.73
C ASP A 130 6.08 23.62 3.81
N GLY A 131 6.17 23.22 5.09
CA GLY A 131 5.68 23.96 6.24
C GLY A 131 4.22 23.72 6.60
N ARG A 132 3.44 22.95 5.83
CA ARG A 132 2.03 22.67 6.12
C ARG A 132 1.81 22.01 7.49
N LEU A 133 2.72 21.13 7.92
CA LEU A 133 2.63 20.50 9.24
C LEU A 133 2.84 21.49 10.39
N GLU A 134 3.51 22.62 10.16
CA GLU A 134 3.72 23.63 11.20
C GLU A 134 2.42 24.30 11.65
N HIS A 135 1.41 24.30 10.78
CA HIS A 135 0.08 24.86 11.06
C HIS A 135 -0.86 23.86 11.76
N VAL A 136 -0.48 22.59 11.88
CA VAL A 136 -1.29 21.60 12.60
C VAL A 136 -0.95 21.62 14.09
N LEU A 137 -1.98 21.80 14.93
CA LEU A 137 -1.81 21.85 16.38
C LEU A 137 -1.14 20.58 16.91
N GLY A 138 0.00 20.77 17.59
CA GLY A 138 0.77 19.69 18.18
C GLY A 138 2.08 19.38 17.45
N PHE A 139 2.39 20.05 16.34
CA PHE A 139 3.67 19.96 15.65
C PHE A 139 4.60 21.13 16.06
N GLY A 140 5.43 20.90 17.07
CA GLY A 140 6.50 21.85 17.42
C GLY A 140 7.78 21.54 16.64
N ARG A 141 8.72 22.49 16.57
CA ARG A 141 9.97 22.41 15.79
C ARG A 141 10.78 21.14 16.07
N LYS A 142 10.91 20.73 17.35
CA LYS A 142 11.65 19.52 17.72
C LYS A 142 10.99 18.24 17.20
N ARG A 143 9.65 18.18 17.24
CA ARG A 143 8.90 17.05 16.71
C ARG A 143 8.99 16.97 15.19
N LEU A 144 8.88 18.11 14.51
CA LEU A 144 9.01 18.16 13.04
C LEU A 144 10.40 17.69 12.57
N ALA A 145 11.47 18.09 13.26
CA ALA A 145 12.80 17.61 12.96
C ALA A 145 12.86 16.07 13.06
N GLY A 146 12.41 15.49 14.18
CA GLY A 146 12.39 14.03 14.36
C GLY A 146 11.50 13.29 13.35
N ILE A 147 10.39 13.90 12.93
CA ILE A 147 9.53 13.34 11.88
C ILE A 147 10.21 13.40 10.51
N ARG A 148 10.86 14.50 10.16
CA ARG A 148 11.67 14.63 8.92
C ARG A 148 12.75 13.58 8.87
N ASP A 149 13.52 13.41 9.95
CA ASP A 149 14.58 12.41 10.07
C ASP A 149 14.00 10.97 9.95
N SER A 150 12.88 10.71 10.62
CA SER A 150 12.21 9.41 10.54
C SER A 150 11.65 9.10 9.16
N LEU A 151 11.05 10.09 8.50
CA LEU A 151 10.53 9.95 7.14
C LEU A 151 11.66 9.83 6.13
N ALA A 152 12.72 10.66 6.24
CA ALA A 152 13.92 10.53 5.43
C ALA A 152 14.50 9.12 5.55
N HIS A 153 14.69 8.61 6.77
CA HIS A 153 15.19 7.25 6.98
C HIS A 153 14.25 6.16 6.46
N ARG A 154 12.93 6.32 6.59
CA ARG A 154 11.92 5.37 6.10
C ARG A 154 11.75 5.44 4.58
N LEU A 155 11.73 6.65 4.03
CA LEU A 155 11.58 6.92 2.61
C LEU A 155 12.93 6.89 1.87
N GLU A 156 14.07 7.17 2.54
CA GLU A 156 15.41 6.88 2.02
C GLU A 156 15.66 5.38 1.84
N ARG A 157 15.07 4.55 2.67
CA ARG A 157 14.97 3.11 2.38
C ARG A 157 14.01 2.80 1.22
N VAL A 158 13.17 3.76 0.84
CA VAL A 158 12.19 3.72 -0.25
C VAL A 158 12.57 4.68 -1.38
N ARG A 159 13.35 5.74 -1.09
CA ARG A 159 13.82 6.75 -2.03
C ARG A 159 15.32 6.60 -2.24
N PRO A 160 15.76 6.05 -3.37
CA PRO A 160 17.09 6.35 -3.83
C PRO A 160 17.15 7.86 -4.14
N PRO A 161 18.31 8.53 -3.90
CA PRO A 161 18.54 9.84 -4.49
C PRO A 161 18.21 9.73 -5.98
N ALA A 162 17.56 10.75 -6.53
CA ALA A 162 17.08 10.80 -7.89
C ALA A 162 18.11 10.26 -8.90
N ALA A 163 18.11 8.97 -9.12
CA ALA A 163 18.75 8.23 -10.21
C ALA A 163 18.91 6.74 -9.81
N HIS A 164 18.22 5.91 -10.49
CA HIS A 164 18.22 4.46 -10.63
C HIS A 164 17.12 3.72 -9.84
N PRO A 165 16.21 3.03 -10.56
CA PRO A 165 15.35 2.02 -9.95
C PRO A 165 16.26 1.02 -9.22
N ARG A 166 15.90 0.65 -7.99
CA ARG A 166 16.57 -0.48 -7.34
C ARG A 166 16.25 -1.74 -8.14
N ASP A 167 17.18 -2.67 -8.20
CA ASP A 167 16.89 -4.00 -8.74
C ASP A 167 15.63 -4.55 -8.09
N GLY A 168 14.60 -4.79 -8.91
CA GLY A 168 13.30 -5.27 -8.47
C GLY A 168 12.16 -4.23 -8.36
N ASP A 169 12.42 -2.92 -8.47
CA ASP A 169 11.37 -1.91 -8.55
C ASP A 169 10.81 -1.81 -9.99
N PRO A 170 9.48 -1.61 -10.13
CA PRO A 170 8.90 -1.38 -11.44
C PRO A 170 9.39 -0.07 -12.03
N SER A 171 9.64 -0.09 -13.34
CA SER A 171 9.97 1.11 -14.11
C SER A 171 8.76 2.07 -14.15
N VAL A 172 9.02 3.36 -14.41
CA VAL A 172 7.91 4.32 -14.61
C VAL A 172 7.04 3.90 -15.78
N ALA A 173 7.61 3.39 -16.86
CA ALA A 173 6.88 2.90 -18.02
C ALA A 173 5.94 1.73 -17.63
N GLU A 174 6.40 0.81 -16.80
CA GLU A 174 5.58 -0.30 -16.31
C GLU A 174 4.42 0.17 -15.43
N LEU A 175 4.66 1.14 -14.53
CA LEU A 175 3.62 1.73 -13.70
C LEU A 175 2.58 2.50 -14.52
N LEU A 176 3.01 3.21 -15.57
CA LEU A 176 2.11 3.90 -16.49
C LEU A 176 1.32 2.91 -17.38
N ASP A 177 1.89 1.75 -17.70
CA ASP A 177 1.18 0.69 -18.40
C ASP A 177 0.09 0.06 -17.52
N VAL A 178 0.37 -0.18 -16.24
CA VAL A 178 -0.64 -0.64 -15.26
C VAL A 178 -1.74 0.42 -15.08
N ASP A 179 -1.40 1.72 -14.99
CA ASP A 179 -2.36 2.83 -14.92
C ASP A 179 -3.28 2.84 -16.14
N ARG A 180 -2.71 2.68 -17.34
CA ARG A 180 -3.47 2.64 -18.59
C ARG A 180 -4.43 1.46 -18.60
N GLU A 181 -3.97 0.23 -18.34
CA GLU A 181 -4.81 -0.96 -18.27
C GLU A 181 -5.96 -0.77 -17.27
N TYR A 182 -5.64 -0.24 -16.09
CA TYR A 182 -6.65 0.01 -15.05
C TYR A 182 -7.74 0.97 -15.54
N ARG A 183 -7.36 2.09 -16.12
CA ARG A 183 -8.31 3.11 -16.57
C ARG A 183 -9.18 2.62 -17.73
N GLU A 184 -8.58 1.96 -18.72
CA GLU A 184 -9.31 1.38 -19.85
C GLU A 184 -10.38 0.39 -19.38
N LYS A 185 -10.01 -0.54 -18.49
CA LYS A 185 -10.94 -1.53 -17.94
C LYS A 185 -11.98 -0.92 -17.00
N ALA A 186 -11.59 0.09 -16.20
CA ALA A 186 -12.52 0.78 -15.32
C ALA A 186 -13.57 1.58 -16.11
N GLU A 187 -13.17 2.25 -17.20
CA GLU A 187 -14.06 2.98 -18.12
C GLU A 187 -14.96 1.99 -18.89
N GLY A 188 -14.43 0.83 -19.27
CA GLY A 188 -15.18 -0.24 -19.94
C GLY A 188 -16.14 -1.00 -19.01
N GLY A 189 -16.10 -0.76 -17.70
CA GLY A 189 -16.92 -1.48 -16.73
C GLY A 189 -16.55 -2.95 -16.55
N GLU A 190 -15.32 -3.33 -16.89
CA GLU A 190 -14.84 -4.72 -16.88
C GLU A 190 -14.32 -5.16 -15.51
N LEU A 191 -14.13 -4.21 -14.59
CA LEU A 191 -13.53 -4.48 -13.28
C LEU A 191 -14.58 -4.76 -12.22
N VAL A 192 -14.20 -5.62 -11.27
CA VAL A 192 -14.98 -5.85 -10.05
C VAL A 192 -15.02 -4.56 -9.25
N LEU A 193 -16.21 -4.23 -8.74
CA LEU A 193 -16.41 -3.06 -7.88
C LEU A 193 -16.38 -3.50 -6.41
N ILE A 194 -15.62 -2.78 -5.59
CA ILE A 194 -15.62 -2.92 -4.13
C ILE A 194 -16.39 -1.77 -3.48
N ALA A 195 -16.93 -2.00 -2.29
CA ALA A 195 -17.61 -0.99 -1.49
C ALA A 195 -16.65 -0.42 -0.45
N PRO A 196 -15.96 0.71 -0.73
CA PRO A 196 -15.06 1.29 0.24
C PRO A 196 -15.85 1.77 1.45
N ARG A 197 -15.26 1.62 2.64
CA ARG A 197 -15.90 2.07 3.89
C ARG A 197 -16.00 3.59 3.99
N ARG A 198 -14.97 4.29 3.48
CA ARG A 198 -14.84 5.75 3.60
C ARG A 198 -15.48 6.45 2.41
N PHE A 199 -16.02 7.64 2.65
CA PHE A 199 -16.71 8.46 1.65
C PHE A 199 -17.82 7.69 0.89
N ASN A 200 -18.43 6.72 1.55
CA ASN A 200 -19.43 5.83 0.98
C ASN A 200 -20.56 5.56 2.00
N PRO A 201 -21.39 6.56 2.33
CA PRO A 201 -22.44 6.41 3.32
C PRO A 201 -23.49 5.35 2.93
N SER A 202 -23.71 5.18 1.63
CA SER A 202 -24.65 4.17 1.09
C SER A 202 -24.09 2.74 1.08
N ARG A 203 -22.79 2.56 1.36
CA ARG A 203 -22.08 1.28 1.24
C ARG A 203 -22.22 0.62 -0.15
N ALA A 204 -22.46 1.42 -1.18
CA ALA A 204 -22.56 0.93 -2.55
C ALA A 204 -21.18 0.48 -3.08
N ALA A 205 -21.16 -0.58 -3.86
CA ALA A 205 -19.94 -0.97 -4.59
C ALA A 205 -19.77 -0.01 -5.77
N TRP A 206 -18.72 0.81 -5.74
CA TRP A 206 -18.47 1.82 -6.77
C TRP A 206 -16.99 1.94 -7.18
N LEU A 207 -16.07 1.44 -6.37
CA LEU A 207 -14.63 1.59 -6.60
C LEU A 207 -14.10 0.38 -7.36
N PRO A 208 -13.72 0.54 -8.65
CA PRO A 208 -13.14 -0.56 -9.42
C PRO A 208 -11.77 -0.94 -8.85
N ILE A 209 -11.48 -2.24 -8.85
CA ILE A 209 -10.20 -2.80 -8.43
C ILE A 209 -9.64 -3.69 -9.54
N LEU A 210 -8.36 -3.49 -9.89
CA LEU A 210 -7.62 -4.31 -10.83
C LEU A 210 -6.55 -5.10 -10.09
N HIS A 211 -6.47 -6.39 -10.37
CA HIS A 211 -5.30 -7.22 -10.06
C HIS A 211 -4.64 -7.64 -11.36
N THR A 212 -3.38 -7.27 -11.56
CA THR A 212 -2.62 -7.62 -12.76
C THR A 212 -1.20 -8.03 -12.41
N THR A 213 -0.46 -8.58 -13.37
CA THR A 213 0.90 -9.07 -13.16
C THR A 213 1.80 -8.59 -14.29
N ARG A 214 3.00 -8.14 -13.97
CA ARG A 214 4.08 -7.87 -14.91
C ARG A 214 5.33 -8.62 -14.43
N GLY A 215 5.84 -9.52 -15.28
CA GLY A 215 6.96 -10.35 -14.86
C GLY A 215 6.68 -11.11 -13.56
N ARG A 216 7.43 -10.80 -12.51
CA ARG A 216 7.28 -11.41 -11.17
C ARG A 216 6.46 -10.56 -10.20
N LEU A 217 6.12 -9.32 -10.57
CA LEU A 217 5.40 -8.40 -9.71
C LEU A 217 3.90 -8.51 -9.87
N HIS A 218 3.20 -8.56 -8.75
CA HIS A 218 1.75 -8.52 -8.68
C HIS A 218 1.29 -7.12 -8.29
N TYR A 219 0.44 -6.53 -9.13
CA TYR A 219 -0.09 -5.19 -8.94
C TYR A 219 -1.55 -5.23 -8.48
N THR A 220 -1.89 -4.29 -7.62
CA THR A 220 -3.28 -3.95 -7.31
C THR A 220 -3.46 -2.46 -7.57
N ALA A 221 -4.36 -2.09 -8.47
CA ALA A 221 -4.65 -0.71 -8.82
C ALA A 221 -6.10 -0.36 -8.51
N LEU A 222 -6.31 0.85 -7.99
CA LEU A 222 -7.63 1.41 -7.73
C LEU A 222 -7.58 2.94 -7.79
N PHE A 223 -8.72 3.56 -8.04
CA PHE A 223 -8.84 5.01 -7.91
C PHE A 223 -8.62 5.47 -6.47
N SER A 224 -8.03 6.64 -6.32
CA SER A 224 -7.79 7.23 -5.00
C SER A 224 -9.12 7.60 -4.33
N ASN A 225 -9.41 6.94 -3.21
CA ASN A 225 -10.54 7.26 -2.35
C ASN A 225 -10.09 8.12 -1.15
N THR A 226 -9.19 9.07 -1.40
CA THR A 226 -8.61 9.95 -0.38
C THR A 226 -9.47 11.19 -0.17
N ALA A 227 -9.45 11.78 1.05
CA ALA A 227 -10.14 13.03 1.34
C ALA A 227 -9.70 14.15 0.39
N LEU A 228 -8.39 14.18 0.06
CA LEU A 228 -7.85 15.17 -0.87
C LEU A 228 -8.37 14.94 -2.30
N ALA A 229 -8.40 13.69 -2.77
CA ALA A 229 -8.94 13.37 -4.10
C ALA A 229 -10.43 13.75 -4.21
N HIS A 230 -11.22 13.48 -3.16
CA HIS A 230 -12.63 13.90 -3.11
C HIS A 230 -12.78 15.42 -3.12
N ARG A 231 -12.04 16.14 -2.26
CA ARG A 231 -12.08 17.61 -2.18
C ARG A 231 -11.69 18.28 -3.48
N LEU A 232 -10.74 17.73 -4.21
CA LEU A 232 -10.27 18.25 -5.50
C LEU A 232 -11.03 17.71 -6.71
N GLY A 233 -12.02 16.81 -6.52
CA GLY A 233 -12.74 16.16 -7.61
C GLY A 233 -11.85 15.26 -8.48
N ARG A 234 -10.77 14.69 -7.90
CA ARG A 234 -9.74 13.92 -8.60
C ARG A 234 -9.81 12.42 -8.34
N THR A 235 -10.87 11.92 -7.75
CA THR A 235 -11.04 10.50 -7.43
C THR A 235 -10.90 9.58 -8.64
N ARG A 236 -11.32 10.01 -9.83
CA ARG A 236 -11.18 9.25 -11.09
C ARG A 236 -9.92 9.59 -11.89
N ASP A 237 -9.16 10.59 -11.47
CA ASP A 237 -7.88 10.96 -12.10
C ASP A 237 -6.70 10.27 -11.41
N TRP A 238 -6.73 10.19 -10.08
CA TRP A 238 -5.62 9.64 -9.30
C TRP A 238 -5.77 8.12 -9.14
N VAL A 239 -4.78 7.39 -9.63
CA VAL A 239 -4.72 5.93 -9.53
C VAL A 239 -3.61 5.55 -8.56
N VAL A 240 -3.96 4.82 -7.50
CA VAL A 240 -3.01 4.26 -6.55
C VAL A 240 -2.69 2.84 -6.99
N ILE A 241 -1.41 2.57 -7.17
CA ILE A 241 -0.88 1.27 -7.59
C ILE A 241 -0.04 0.70 -6.45
N TYR A 242 -0.35 -0.50 -6.02
CA TYR A 242 0.36 -1.26 -5.01
C TYR A 242 1.07 -2.43 -5.65
N TRP A 243 2.26 -2.77 -5.16
CA TRP A 243 3.00 -3.98 -5.55
C TRP A 243 3.81 -4.52 -4.40
N ASP A 244 4.08 -5.84 -4.42
CA ASP A 244 4.98 -6.48 -3.47
C ASP A 244 6.42 -6.32 -3.93
N ALA A 245 7.27 -5.79 -3.05
CA ALA A 245 8.72 -5.65 -3.25
C ALA A 245 9.49 -6.43 -2.18
N ASP A 246 10.81 -6.58 -2.36
CA ASP A 246 11.67 -7.37 -1.47
C ASP A 246 11.61 -6.92 0.01
N HIS A 247 11.26 -5.66 0.27
CA HIS A 247 11.19 -5.10 1.63
C HIS A 247 9.76 -4.83 2.12
N GLY A 248 8.73 -5.33 1.44
CA GLY A 248 7.32 -5.16 1.78
C GLY A 248 6.49 -4.61 0.64
N GLU A 249 5.21 -4.41 0.90
CA GLU A 249 4.31 -3.79 -0.06
C GLU A 249 4.68 -2.32 -0.26
N ARG A 250 4.74 -1.90 -1.51
CA ARG A 250 4.98 -0.53 -1.94
C ARG A 250 3.79 0.01 -2.69
N GLN A 251 3.74 1.32 -2.81
CA GLN A 251 2.72 2.00 -3.58
C GLN A 251 3.27 3.23 -4.29
N CYS A 252 2.59 3.65 -5.34
CA CYS A 252 2.73 4.97 -5.95
C CYS A 252 1.36 5.50 -6.35
N THR A 253 1.30 6.79 -6.69
CA THR A 253 0.10 7.39 -7.26
C THR A 253 0.42 7.92 -8.63
N VAL A 254 -0.35 7.50 -9.64
CA VAL A 254 -0.30 8.06 -10.99
C VAL A 254 -1.38 9.11 -11.12
N VAL A 255 -1.00 10.29 -11.63
CA VAL A 255 -1.88 11.46 -11.73
C VAL A 255 -1.72 12.13 -13.09
N THR A 256 -2.71 12.90 -13.50
CA THR A 256 -2.53 13.86 -14.60
C THR A 256 -1.76 15.07 -14.09
N ALA A 257 -0.63 15.39 -14.69
CA ALA A 257 0.21 16.51 -14.30
C ALA A 257 -0.56 17.84 -14.43
N PRO A 258 -0.75 18.60 -13.32
CA PRO A 258 -1.56 19.83 -13.35
C PRO A 258 -0.82 21.01 -13.96
N SER A 259 0.52 20.98 -14.00
CA SER A 259 1.38 22.09 -14.42
C SER A 259 2.74 21.57 -14.89
N GLY A 260 3.59 22.49 -15.37
CA GLY A 260 4.94 22.19 -15.84
C GLY A 260 4.98 21.65 -17.28
N PRO A 261 6.17 21.18 -17.73
CA PRO A 261 6.38 20.75 -19.12
C PRO A 261 5.55 19.53 -19.51
N ARG A 262 5.10 18.74 -18.55
CA ARG A 262 4.27 17.53 -18.75
C ARG A 262 2.79 17.75 -18.46
N ARG A 263 2.33 18.99 -18.42
CA ARG A 263 0.92 19.31 -18.14
C ARG A 263 -0.03 18.51 -19.04
N GLY A 264 -1.00 17.84 -18.43
CA GLY A 264 -1.97 17.00 -19.12
C GLY A 264 -1.52 15.55 -19.36
N GLU A 265 -0.25 15.22 -19.16
CA GLU A 265 0.27 13.86 -19.27
C GLU A 265 0.09 13.07 -17.98
N ARG A 266 0.06 11.74 -18.10
CA ARG A 266 0.09 10.83 -16.94
C ARG A 266 1.51 10.74 -16.41
N VAL A 267 1.68 10.96 -15.11
CA VAL A 267 2.97 10.94 -14.44
C VAL A 267 2.89 10.15 -13.13
N VAL A 268 3.96 9.45 -12.78
CA VAL A 268 4.11 8.83 -11.45
C VAL A 268 4.58 9.92 -10.50
N ARG A 269 3.73 10.25 -9.51
CA ARG A 269 4.02 11.32 -8.54
C ARG A 269 5.35 11.05 -7.82
N GLY A 270 6.22 12.06 -7.80
CA GLY A 270 7.55 12.01 -7.21
C GLY A 270 8.62 11.32 -8.06
N ARG A 271 8.27 10.85 -9.27
CA ARG A 271 9.21 10.26 -10.25
C ARG A 271 9.22 11.00 -11.59
N GLU A 272 8.70 12.23 -11.64
CA GLU A 272 8.53 13.01 -12.87
C GLU A 272 9.87 13.27 -13.60
N ALA A 273 10.97 13.40 -12.85
CA ALA A 273 12.31 13.61 -13.41
C ALA A 273 12.95 12.35 -14.00
N ALA A 274 12.50 11.16 -13.63
CA ALA A 274 13.04 9.91 -14.16
C ALA A 274 12.63 9.66 -15.62
N ASP A 275 11.45 10.14 -16.01
CA ASP A 275 10.91 10.01 -17.38
C ASP A 275 11.65 10.86 -18.41
N LEU A 276 12.25 11.98 -18.01
CA LEU A 276 13.01 12.86 -18.92
C LEU A 276 14.34 12.24 -19.42
N ARG A 277 14.86 11.22 -18.70
CA ARG A 277 16.10 10.54 -19.06
C ARG A 277 15.91 9.29 -19.92
N ALA A 278 14.68 8.76 -19.96
CA ALA A 278 14.36 7.59 -20.79
C ALA A 278 13.91 7.96 -22.22
N ALA A 279 13.69 9.26 -22.49
CA ALA A 279 13.24 9.79 -23.78
C ALA A 279 14.36 10.57 -24.53
N GLY A 280 15.58 10.62 -24.02
CA GLY A 280 16.80 11.15 -24.67
C GLY A 280 17.85 10.05 -24.77
#